data_8cd34bbca7286dcc6704f7e4684193b5
#
_entry.id   8cd34bbca7286dcc6704f7e4684193b5
#
_cell.length_a   1.000
_cell.length_b   1.000
_cell.length_c   1.000
_cell.angle_alpha   90.00
_cell.angle_beta   90.00
_cell.angle_gamma   90.00
#
_symmetry.space_group_name_H-M   'P 1'
#
loop_
_entity.id
_entity.type
_entity.pdbx_description
1 polymer ?
#
loop_
_entity_poly.entity_id
_entity_poly.type
_entity_poly.pdbx_seq_one_letter_code
_entity_poly.pdbx_strand_id
1 'polypeptide(L)'
;MAMIEQNISGVKLEKLRQKAVKKTKFLKKMPKVVFVVCLLLAMLKPRNIGLFLILTSGEGLDLGTIGIGILMIIGEILLAFCIAAAAMGIYLLLSWKKTYNEFNDNYKNKYALLKIREVPGFSNLKYAAKQGISFDELAKVGLLPGREKSFYESGDYFEGTYETIRFRASTVETHESDNSALTVFDGQVIVFSTFHAFKTSETAIQIFPKKQSWKMKGLTLREKVETENEAFNSMFSVYAENGHNAFYILTPQVIEDILEFAKIIQNHVYIVFSDQSMYLGCEQMHNPFNAIVDIPIEEQSKNIVMTTEVIRKAKEMLIHIENPSGKE
;
A
#
# COMPACT_ATOMS: atom_id res chain seq x y z
N MET A 1 -11.16 22.21 21.71
CA MET A 1 -11.30 20.86 22.27
C MET A 1 -10.75 19.77 21.34
N ALA A 2 -11.05 19.79 20.04
CA ALA A 2 -10.54 18.83 19.06
C ALA A 2 -9.00 18.78 18.94
N MET A 3 -8.30 19.93 18.97
CA MET A 3 -6.83 19.98 18.88
C MET A 3 -6.09 19.30 20.05
N ILE A 4 -6.66 19.33 21.25
CA ILE A 4 -6.03 18.70 22.44
C ILE A 4 -6.17 17.18 22.38
N GLU A 5 -7.32 16.69 21.91
CA GLU A 5 -7.55 15.25 21.71
C GLU A 5 -6.65 14.63 20.63
N GLN A 6 -6.33 15.38 19.60
CA GLN A 6 -5.43 14.99 18.51
C GLN A 6 -3.97 14.83 18.95
N ASN A 7 -3.46 15.81 19.70
CA ASN A 7 -2.09 15.76 20.22
C ASN A 7 -1.89 14.56 21.17
N ILE A 8 -2.88 14.27 21.99
CA ILE A 8 -2.87 13.10 22.89
C ILE A 8 -2.90 11.81 22.08
N SER A 9 -3.68 11.74 20.98
CA SER A 9 -3.75 10.58 20.09
C SER A 9 -2.43 10.34 19.34
N GLY A 10 -1.82 11.37 18.76
CA GLY A 10 -0.52 11.28 18.08
C GLY A 10 0.62 10.87 18.99
N VAL A 11 0.72 11.44 20.19
CA VAL A 11 1.73 11.08 21.20
C VAL A 11 1.55 9.64 21.69
N LYS A 12 0.30 9.20 21.91
CA LYS A 12 0.03 7.82 22.30
C LYS A 12 0.40 6.84 21.21
N LEU A 13 0.08 7.16 19.97
CA LEU A 13 0.39 6.36 18.80
C LEU A 13 1.90 6.27 18.57
N GLU A 14 2.65 7.38 18.70
CA GLU A 14 4.10 7.38 18.61
C GLU A 14 4.75 6.51 19.69
N LYS A 15 4.22 6.50 20.91
CA LYS A 15 4.68 5.57 21.97
C LYS A 15 4.45 4.11 21.58
N LEU A 16 3.31 3.77 20.96
CA LEU A 16 3.05 2.42 20.46
C LEU A 16 4.01 2.06 19.33
N ARG A 17 4.26 2.96 18.38
CA ARG A 17 5.23 2.79 17.32
C ARG A 17 6.63 2.51 17.89
N GLN A 18 7.09 3.33 18.84
CA GLN A 18 8.39 3.15 19.47
C GLN A 18 8.52 1.81 20.21
N LYS A 19 7.43 1.33 20.85
CA LYS A 19 7.41 -0.03 21.41
C LYS A 19 7.58 -1.09 20.34
N ALA A 20 6.91 -0.95 19.20
CA ALA A 20 7.05 -1.87 18.07
C ALA A 20 8.47 -1.83 17.49
N VAL A 21 9.07 -0.64 17.29
CA VAL A 21 10.46 -0.46 16.85
C VAL A 21 11.44 -1.14 17.80
N LYS A 22 11.30 -0.92 19.14
CA LYS A 22 12.17 -1.56 20.13
C LYS A 22 12.09 -3.08 20.05
N LYS A 23 10.89 -3.63 19.91
CA LYS A 23 10.69 -5.09 19.75
C LYS A 23 11.32 -5.59 18.45
N THR A 24 11.14 -4.89 17.34
CA THR A 24 11.76 -5.26 16.05
C THR A 24 13.28 -5.24 16.14
N LYS A 25 13.87 -4.22 16.75
CA LYS A 25 15.33 -4.13 16.97
C LYS A 25 15.84 -5.24 17.88
N PHE A 26 15.09 -5.57 18.93
CA PHE A 26 15.42 -6.67 19.83
C PHE A 26 15.40 -8.00 19.09
N LEU A 27 14.38 -8.26 18.29
CA LEU A 27 14.26 -9.48 17.50
C LEU A 27 15.38 -9.63 16.48
N LYS A 28 15.81 -8.55 15.82
CA LYS A 28 16.98 -8.58 14.91
C LYS A 28 18.29 -8.94 15.62
N LYS A 29 18.42 -8.67 16.93
CA LYS A 29 19.60 -9.01 17.75
C LYS A 29 19.53 -10.41 18.38
N MET A 30 18.31 -10.93 18.57
CA MET A 30 18.10 -12.21 19.29
C MET A 30 18.84 -13.41 18.71
N PRO A 31 18.95 -13.65 17.38
CA PRO A 31 19.69 -14.78 16.87
C PRO A 31 21.14 -14.83 17.36
N LYS A 32 21.81 -13.67 17.41
CA LYS A 32 23.20 -13.57 17.89
C LYS A 32 23.30 -13.87 19.40
N VAL A 33 22.39 -13.31 20.20
CA VAL A 33 22.36 -13.53 21.66
C VAL A 33 22.07 -14.98 21.96
N VAL A 34 21.07 -15.55 21.30
CA VAL A 34 20.70 -16.98 21.46
C VAL A 34 21.87 -17.87 21.11
N PHE A 35 22.56 -17.63 20.00
CA PHE A 35 23.73 -18.41 19.59
C PHE A 35 24.83 -18.38 20.65
N VAL A 36 25.18 -17.20 21.19
CA VAL A 36 26.19 -17.06 22.24
C VAL A 36 25.78 -17.80 23.53
N VAL A 37 24.51 -17.67 23.94
CA VAL A 37 23.99 -18.35 25.15
C VAL A 37 24.02 -19.87 24.96
N CYS A 38 23.61 -20.37 23.81
CA CYS A 38 23.65 -21.82 23.50
C CYS A 38 25.09 -22.34 23.51
N LEU A 39 26.05 -21.61 22.97
CA LEU A 39 27.47 -21.97 22.98
C LEU A 39 27.99 -22.03 24.42
N LEU A 40 27.69 -21.02 25.25
CA LEU A 40 28.10 -21.03 26.67
C LEU A 40 27.49 -22.21 27.44
N LEU A 41 26.20 -22.47 27.26
CA LEU A 41 25.52 -23.59 27.92
C LEU A 41 26.04 -24.94 27.49
N ALA A 42 26.40 -25.10 26.21
CA ALA A 42 27.04 -26.33 25.72
C ALA A 42 28.42 -26.55 26.36
N MET A 43 29.20 -25.47 26.53
CA MET A 43 30.51 -25.52 27.18
C MET A 43 30.45 -25.87 28.68
N LEU A 44 29.37 -25.44 29.36
CA LEU A 44 29.21 -25.66 30.81
C LEU A 44 28.71 -27.09 31.20
N LYS A 45 28.35 -27.91 30.23
CA LYS A 45 27.98 -29.31 30.55
C LYS A 45 29.15 -30.10 31.09
N PRO A 46 28.97 -30.86 32.20
CA PRO A 46 30.06 -31.64 32.83
C PRO A 46 30.82 -32.52 31.86
N ARG A 47 30.13 -33.16 30.91
CA ARG A 47 30.74 -34.04 29.87
C ARG A 47 31.65 -33.23 28.95
N ASN A 48 31.28 -32.02 28.54
CA ASN A 48 32.08 -31.18 27.66
C ASN A 48 33.26 -30.55 28.38
N ILE A 49 33.11 -30.22 29.67
CA ILE A 49 34.22 -29.77 30.54
C ILE A 49 35.23 -30.91 30.72
N GLY A 50 34.77 -32.14 30.95
CA GLY A 50 35.62 -33.31 31.05
C GLY A 50 36.43 -33.53 29.77
N LEU A 51 35.79 -33.47 28.60
CA LEU A 51 36.44 -33.58 27.31
C LEU A 51 37.48 -32.47 27.07
N PHE A 52 37.16 -31.25 27.44
CA PHE A 52 38.06 -30.11 27.35
C PHE A 52 39.33 -30.29 28.24
N LEU A 53 39.12 -30.77 29.49
CA LEU A 53 40.23 -31.07 30.44
C LEU A 53 41.13 -32.17 29.91
N ILE A 54 40.56 -33.24 29.35
CA ILE A 54 41.34 -34.34 28.76
C ILE A 54 42.13 -33.88 27.54
N LEU A 55 41.55 -33.04 26.68
CA LEU A 55 42.22 -32.46 25.53
C LEU A 55 43.40 -31.54 25.92
N THR A 56 43.31 -30.89 27.07
CA THR A 56 44.36 -29.96 27.56
C THR A 56 45.40 -30.66 28.42
N SER A 57 45.13 -31.87 29.00
CA SER A 57 46.07 -32.61 29.84
C SER A 57 47.16 -33.32 29.09
N GLY A 58 47.09 -33.42 27.75
CA GLY A 58 48.11 -34.07 26.93
C GLY A 58 48.14 -35.60 27.03
N GLU A 59 47.19 -36.23 27.72
CA GLU A 59 47.02 -37.68 27.74
C GLU A 59 46.53 -38.16 26.37
N GLY A 60 47.22 -39.13 25.79
CA GLY A 60 47.03 -39.59 24.41
C GLY A 60 45.68 -40.22 24.16
N LEU A 61 44.74 -39.38 23.75
CA LEU A 61 43.46 -39.82 23.18
C LEU A 61 43.64 -40.16 21.70
N ASP A 62 43.03 -41.27 21.32
CA ASP A 62 42.88 -41.63 19.90
C ASP A 62 42.08 -40.56 19.14
N LEU A 63 42.52 -40.23 17.92
CA LEU A 63 41.90 -39.27 17.02
C LEU A 63 40.40 -39.52 16.77
N GLY A 64 39.97 -40.80 16.80
CA GLY A 64 38.57 -41.19 16.66
C GLY A 64 37.70 -40.72 17.83
N THR A 65 38.18 -40.90 19.06
CA THR A 65 37.49 -40.46 20.28
C THR A 65 37.34 -38.95 20.38
N ILE A 66 38.38 -38.22 19.96
CA ILE A 66 38.35 -36.75 19.87
C ILE A 66 37.30 -36.31 18.84
N GLY A 67 37.28 -36.94 17.66
CA GLY A 67 36.31 -36.64 16.59
C GLY A 67 34.87 -36.85 17.01
N ILE A 68 34.56 -37.96 17.69
CA ILE A 68 33.21 -38.24 18.23
C ILE A 68 32.80 -37.19 19.27
N GLY A 69 33.71 -36.81 20.18
CA GLY A 69 33.45 -35.81 21.19
C GLY A 69 33.09 -34.42 20.58
N ILE A 70 33.82 -33.98 19.57
CA ILE A 70 33.56 -32.73 18.84
C ILE A 70 32.22 -32.81 18.13
N LEU A 71 31.88 -33.93 17.46
CA LEU A 71 30.57 -34.08 16.79
C LEU A 71 29.40 -34.02 17.77
N MET A 72 29.54 -34.62 18.98
CA MET A 72 28.52 -34.54 20.03
C MET A 72 28.28 -33.08 20.50
N ILE A 73 29.37 -32.32 20.71
CA ILE A 73 29.27 -30.90 21.10
C ILE A 73 28.59 -30.10 20.02
N ILE A 74 28.96 -30.30 18.76
CA ILE A 74 28.30 -29.63 17.60
C ILE A 74 26.81 -29.97 17.55
N GLY A 75 26.44 -31.22 17.71
CA GLY A 75 25.04 -31.69 17.73
C GLY A 75 24.23 -31.03 18.84
N GLU A 76 24.79 -30.88 20.05
CA GLU A 76 24.14 -30.18 21.14
C GLU A 76 23.94 -28.67 20.88
N ILE A 77 24.95 -28.05 20.30
CA ILE A 77 24.84 -26.61 19.91
C ILE A 77 23.73 -26.43 18.86
N LEU A 78 23.67 -27.29 17.85
CA LEU A 78 22.65 -27.27 16.81
C LEU A 78 21.24 -27.48 17.39
N LEU A 79 21.07 -28.47 18.27
CA LEU A 79 19.80 -28.74 18.93
C LEU A 79 19.34 -27.54 19.77
N ALA A 80 20.23 -26.96 20.56
CA ALA A 80 19.93 -25.77 21.39
C ALA A 80 19.55 -24.59 20.49
N PHE A 81 20.23 -24.40 19.36
CA PHE A 81 19.92 -23.36 18.39
C PHE A 81 18.52 -23.55 17.78
N CYS A 82 18.15 -24.79 17.42
CA CYS A 82 16.80 -25.09 16.89
C CYS A 82 15.70 -24.80 17.93
N ILE A 83 15.89 -25.19 19.18
CA ILE A 83 14.93 -24.91 20.28
C ILE A 83 14.78 -23.40 20.48
N ALA A 84 15.87 -22.67 20.49
CA ALA A 84 15.86 -21.23 20.67
C ALA A 84 15.25 -20.48 19.47
N ALA A 85 15.48 -20.95 18.24
CA ALA A 85 14.85 -20.44 17.05
C ALA A 85 13.33 -20.66 17.06
N ALA A 86 12.88 -21.83 17.51
CA ALA A 86 11.45 -22.12 17.68
C ALA A 86 10.82 -21.22 18.75
N ALA A 87 11.46 -21.04 19.91
CA ALA A 87 11.00 -20.13 20.96
C ALA A 87 10.91 -18.67 20.47
N MET A 88 11.87 -18.25 19.66
CA MET A 88 11.86 -16.93 19.03
C MET A 88 10.72 -16.79 18.02
N GLY A 89 10.46 -17.82 17.22
CA GLY A 89 9.32 -17.86 16.30
C GLY A 89 7.99 -17.71 17.05
N ILE A 90 7.81 -18.39 18.17
CA ILE A 90 6.63 -18.26 19.02
C ILE A 90 6.53 -16.85 19.61
N TYR A 91 7.63 -16.28 20.09
CA TYR A 91 7.65 -14.91 20.60
C TYR A 91 7.27 -13.88 19.51
N LEU A 92 7.75 -14.06 18.27
CA LEU A 92 7.36 -13.25 17.11
C LEU A 92 5.86 -13.30 16.89
N LEU A 93 5.29 -14.50 16.86
CA LEU A 93 3.86 -14.69 16.62
C LEU A 93 2.99 -14.07 17.72
N LEU A 94 3.37 -14.21 18.97
CA LEU A 94 2.53 -13.82 20.10
C LEU A 94 2.72 -12.37 20.55
N SER A 95 3.95 -11.90 20.62
CA SER A 95 4.26 -10.60 21.24
C SER A 95 4.41 -9.46 20.22
N TRP A 96 5.17 -9.69 19.15
CA TRP A 96 5.41 -8.66 18.15
C TRP A 96 4.16 -8.39 17.31
N LYS A 97 3.52 -9.45 16.80
CA LYS A 97 2.28 -9.35 16.01
C LYS A 97 1.19 -8.61 16.77
N LYS A 98 1.02 -8.90 18.08
CA LYS A 98 0.06 -8.17 18.92
C LYS A 98 0.35 -6.68 18.99
N THR A 99 1.62 -6.29 19.23
CA THR A 99 2.00 -4.87 19.34
C THR A 99 1.92 -4.16 17.99
N TYR A 100 2.29 -4.84 16.91
CA TYR A 100 2.18 -4.32 15.55
C TYR A 100 0.72 -4.12 15.15
N ASN A 101 -0.14 -5.11 15.40
CA ASN A 101 -1.56 -5.00 15.10
C ASN A 101 -2.22 -3.87 15.91
N GLU A 102 -1.90 -3.75 17.20
CA GLU A 102 -2.41 -2.66 18.04
C GLU A 102 -1.99 -1.28 17.48
N PHE A 103 -0.74 -1.14 17.04
CA PHE A 103 -0.27 0.08 16.40
C PHE A 103 -1.00 0.33 15.09
N ASN A 104 -1.05 -0.67 14.20
CA ASN A 104 -1.68 -0.58 12.89
C ASN A 104 -3.18 -0.25 12.99
N ASP A 105 -3.91 -0.93 13.88
CA ASP A 105 -5.34 -0.69 14.09
C ASP A 105 -5.62 0.71 14.62
N ASN A 106 -4.83 1.21 15.55
CA ASN A 106 -4.97 2.57 16.06
C ASN A 106 -4.60 3.62 15.00
N TYR A 107 -3.57 3.35 14.18
CA TYR A 107 -3.21 4.22 13.08
C TYR A 107 -4.34 4.30 12.04
N LYS A 108 -4.80 3.16 11.55
CA LYS A 108 -5.82 3.07 10.51
C LYS A 108 -7.17 3.66 10.95
N ASN A 109 -7.69 3.16 12.06
CA ASN A 109 -9.07 3.47 12.48
C ASN A 109 -9.23 4.81 13.20
N LYS A 110 -8.14 5.37 13.75
CA LYS A 110 -8.22 6.61 14.53
C LYS A 110 -7.40 7.72 13.92
N TYR A 111 -6.09 7.52 13.78
CA TYR A 111 -5.20 8.61 13.41
C TYR A 111 -5.42 9.07 11.95
N ALA A 112 -5.39 8.17 10.98
CA ALA A 112 -5.53 8.52 9.58
C ALA A 112 -6.88 9.19 9.29
N LEU A 113 -7.98 8.61 9.79
CA LEU A 113 -9.31 9.21 9.63
C LEU A 113 -9.45 10.58 10.31
N LEU A 114 -8.88 10.75 11.51
CA LEU A 114 -8.90 12.04 12.19
C LEU A 114 -8.14 13.10 11.39
N LYS A 115 -6.97 12.71 10.84
CA LYS A 115 -6.18 13.62 10.00
C LYS A 115 -6.90 14.05 8.72
N ILE A 116 -7.61 13.14 8.07
CA ILE A 116 -8.45 13.50 6.91
C ILE A 116 -9.60 14.46 7.34
N ARG A 117 -10.24 14.19 8.49
CA ARG A 117 -11.31 15.06 9.02
C ARG A 117 -10.86 16.48 9.37
N GLU A 118 -9.57 16.66 9.69
CA GLU A 118 -9.00 17.99 9.96
C GLU A 118 -8.89 18.85 8.70
N VAL A 119 -8.85 18.21 7.53
CA VAL A 119 -8.82 18.95 6.26
C VAL A 119 -10.23 19.52 6.00
N PRO A 120 -10.38 20.84 5.82
CA PRO A 120 -11.67 21.45 5.54
C PRO A 120 -12.34 20.82 4.32
N GLY A 121 -13.65 20.66 4.36
CA GLY A 121 -14.46 20.12 3.28
C GLY A 121 -14.74 18.61 3.37
N PHE A 122 -13.94 17.85 4.13
CA PHE A 122 -14.18 16.41 4.30
C PHE A 122 -15.22 16.10 5.39
N SER A 123 -16.19 15.26 5.05
CA SER A 123 -17.26 14.84 5.95
C SER A 123 -17.70 13.39 5.68
N ASN A 124 -18.53 12.84 6.58
CA ASN A 124 -19.12 11.50 6.46
C ASN A 124 -18.11 10.35 6.22
N LEU A 125 -16.88 10.51 6.73
CA LEU A 125 -15.81 9.55 6.50
C LEU A 125 -16.07 8.24 7.20
N LYS A 126 -15.94 7.14 6.45
CA LYS A 126 -15.98 5.75 6.92
C LYS A 126 -14.78 4.99 6.38
N TYR A 127 -14.30 4.02 7.14
CA TYR A 127 -13.16 3.19 6.78
C TYR A 127 -13.44 1.73 7.12
N ALA A 128 -13.01 0.83 6.21
CA ALA A 128 -13.13 -0.61 6.37
C ALA A 128 -11.89 -1.33 5.80
N ALA A 129 -10.98 -1.75 6.69
CA ALA A 129 -9.68 -2.32 6.33
C ALA A 129 -9.74 -3.54 5.41
N LYS A 130 -10.79 -4.36 5.52
CA LYS A 130 -10.94 -5.62 4.78
C LYS A 130 -11.88 -5.51 3.57
N GLN A 131 -12.38 -4.33 3.28
CA GLN A 131 -13.21 -4.08 2.11
C GLN A 131 -12.38 -3.35 1.06
N GLY A 132 -12.83 -3.39 -0.19
CA GLY A 132 -12.25 -2.70 -1.31
C GLY A 132 -13.26 -2.52 -2.44
N ILE A 133 -12.91 -1.74 -3.44
CA ILE A 133 -13.68 -1.64 -4.68
C ILE A 133 -13.56 -2.97 -5.41
N SER A 134 -14.64 -3.49 -5.95
CA SER A 134 -14.67 -4.84 -6.54
C SER A 134 -13.97 -4.89 -7.90
N PHE A 135 -13.38 -6.05 -8.22
CA PHE A 135 -12.86 -6.33 -9.56
C PHE A 135 -13.92 -6.13 -10.64
N ASP A 136 -15.10 -6.67 -10.43
CA ASP A 136 -16.19 -6.66 -11.42
C ASP A 136 -16.61 -5.23 -11.79
N GLU A 137 -16.56 -4.30 -10.83
CA GLU A 137 -16.81 -2.87 -11.06
C GLU A 137 -15.74 -2.24 -11.93
N LEU A 138 -14.45 -2.43 -11.59
CA LEU A 138 -13.34 -1.84 -12.32
C LEU A 138 -13.13 -2.47 -13.70
N ALA A 139 -13.40 -3.76 -13.82
CA ALA A 139 -13.36 -4.48 -15.10
C ALA A 139 -14.46 -4.03 -16.06
N LYS A 140 -15.67 -3.75 -15.54
CA LYS A 140 -16.79 -3.25 -16.35
C LYS A 140 -16.44 -1.94 -17.05
N VAL A 141 -15.72 -1.05 -16.39
CA VAL A 141 -15.32 0.25 -16.97
C VAL A 141 -13.95 0.22 -17.64
N GLY A 142 -13.23 -0.89 -17.50
CA GLY A 142 -11.88 -1.06 -18.07
C GLY A 142 -10.88 -0.05 -17.53
N LEU A 143 -10.88 0.21 -16.20
CA LEU A 143 -10.00 1.20 -15.58
C LEU A 143 -8.55 0.75 -15.54
N LEU A 144 -8.29 -0.50 -15.16
CA LEU A 144 -6.96 -0.99 -14.83
C LEU A 144 -6.53 -2.14 -15.74
N PRO A 145 -5.24 -2.27 -15.98
CA PRO A 145 -4.69 -3.47 -16.56
C PRO A 145 -4.90 -4.66 -15.60
N GLY A 146 -5.19 -5.81 -16.14
CA GLY A 146 -5.52 -7.03 -15.40
C GLY A 146 -6.86 -7.57 -15.83
N ARG A 147 -6.89 -8.86 -16.21
CA ARG A 147 -8.06 -9.46 -16.85
C ARG A 147 -8.76 -10.49 -16.00
N GLU A 148 -8.11 -10.92 -14.91
CA GLU A 148 -8.59 -12.02 -14.11
C GLU A 148 -8.78 -11.64 -12.66
N LYS A 149 -9.94 -12.00 -12.13
CA LYS A 149 -10.33 -11.74 -10.75
C LYS A 149 -9.42 -12.44 -9.74
N SER A 150 -8.84 -13.58 -10.11
CA SER A 150 -7.93 -14.36 -9.27
C SER A 150 -6.64 -13.62 -8.92
N PHE A 151 -6.26 -12.62 -9.71
CA PHE A 151 -5.03 -11.83 -9.55
C PHE A 151 -5.28 -10.39 -9.10
N TYR A 152 -6.45 -10.16 -8.53
CA TYR A 152 -6.89 -8.87 -8.04
C TYR A 152 -7.01 -8.87 -6.52
N GLU A 153 -6.29 -7.98 -5.87
CA GLU A 153 -6.41 -7.71 -4.44
C GLU A 153 -6.86 -6.28 -4.20
N SER A 154 -7.78 -6.09 -3.25
CA SER A 154 -8.23 -4.76 -2.84
C SER A 154 -8.49 -4.71 -1.34
N GLY A 155 -8.16 -3.58 -0.73
CA GLY A 155 -8.30 -3.38 0.71
C GLY A 155 -8.31 -1.90 1.10
N ASP A 156 -8.33 -1.67 2.40
CA ASP A 156 -8.30 -0.33 2.98
C ASP A 156 -9.35 0.62 2.35
N TYR A 157 -10.59 0.11 2.20
CA TYR A 157 -11.69 0.90 1.68
C TYR A 157 -12.00 2.08 2.59
N PHE A 158 -12.08 3.26 2.00
CA PHE A 158 -12.63 4.41 2.71
C PHE A 158 -13.55 5.22 1.79
N GLU A 159 -14.58 5.77 2.37
CA GLU A 159 -15.57 6.59 1.68
C GLU A 159 -15.85 7.87 2.46
N GLY A 160 -16.35 8.87 1.76
CA GLY A 160 -16.73 10.11 2.36
C GLY A 160 -17.34 11.10 1.36
N THR A 161 -17.48 12.31 1.83
CA THR A 161 -17.90 13.44 1.02
C THR A 161 -16.84 14.53 1.13
N TYR A 162 -16.35 15.03 0.02
CA TYR A 162 -15.56 16.25 -0.03
C TYR A 162 -16.42 17.37 -0.58
N GLU A 163 -16.77 18.33 0.30
CA GLU A 163 -17.78 19.35 0.05
C GLU A 163 -19.11 18.73 -0.44
N THR A 164 -19.39 18.77 -1.76
CA THR A 164 -20.63 18.26 -2.36
C THR A 164 -20.46 16.90 -3.04
N ILE A 165 -19.21 16.45 -3.29
CA ILE A 165 -18.93 15.26 -4.08
C ILE A 165 -18.68 14.06 -3.19
N ARG A 166 -19.38 12.98 -3.42
CA ARG A 166 -19.13 11.68 -2.76
C ARG A 166 -17.98 10.99 -3.44
N PHE A 167 -17.10 10.41 -2.63
CA PHE A 167 -16.00 9.57 -3.10
C PHE A 167 -15.91 8.28 -2.31
N ARG A 168 -15.30 7.30 -2.91
CA ARG A 168 -14.87 6.05 -2.29
C ARG A 168 -13.52 5.65 -2.88
N ALA A 169 -12.67 5.12 -2.05
CA ALA A 169 -11.31 4.75 -2.44
C ALA A 169 -10.89 3.43 -1.82
N SER A 170 -9.96 2.74 -2.45
CA SER A 170 -9.28 1.59 -1.89
C SER A 170 -7.88 1.43 -2.47
N THR A 171 -7.02 0.71 -1.77
CA THR A 171 -5.81 0.16 -2.38
C THR A 171 -6.19 -0.99 -3.32
N VAL A 172 -5.50 -1.07 -4.43
CA VAL A 172 -5.68 -2.13 -5.42
C VAL A 172 -4.32 -2.60 -5.90
N GLU A 173 -4.18 -3.91 -5.99
CA GLU A 173 -3.03 -4.57 -6.60
C GLU A 173 -3.52 -5.58 -7.63
N THR A 174 -2.90 -5.58 -8.83
CA THR A 174 -3.20 -6.55 -9.89
C THR A 174 -1.93 -7.18 -10.42
N HIS A 175 -1.96 -8.48 -10.67
CA HIS A 175 -0.86 -9.26 -11.23
C HIS A 175 -1.23 -9.82 -12.61
N GLU A 176 -0.22 -10.23 -13.38
CA GLU A 176 -0.44 -10.77 -14.73
C GLU A 176 -0.84 -12.25 -14.71
N SER A 177 -0.30 -13.03 -13.75
CA SER A 177 -0.61 -14.44 -13.52
C SER A 177 -0.17 -14.89 -12.13
N ASP A 178 -0.65 -16.06 -11.65
CA ASP A 178 -0.32 -16.68 -10.35
C ASP A 178 1.19 -16.84 -10.09
N ASN A 179 1.97 -17.03 -11.16
CA ASN A 179 3.42 -17.25 -11.08
C ASN A 179 4.24 -16.02 -11.49
N SER A 180 3.60 -14.92 -11.85
CA SER A 180 4.34 -13.73 -12.22
C SER A 180 4.57 -12.84 -11.00
N ALA A 181 5.85 -12.62 -10.69
CA ALA A 181 6.28 -11.55 -9.81
C ALA A 181 6.04 -10.15 -10.42
N LEU A 182 5.35 -10.07 -11.57
CA LEU A 182 5.06 -8.85 -12.30
C LEU A 182 3.71 -8.30 -11.80
N THR A 183 3.79 -7.38 -10.88
CA THR A 183 2.69 -6.48 -10.53
C THR A 183 2.40 -5.59 -11.74
N VAL A 184 1.16 -5.59 -12.21
CA VAL A 184 0.72 -4.81 -13.37
C VAL A 184 0.23 -3.44 -12.95
N PHE A 185 -0.42 -3.37 -11.78
CA PHE A 185 -0.83 -2.15 -11.11
C PHE A 185 -0.74 -2.36 -9.59
N ASP A 186 -0.17 -1.40 -8.89
CA ASP A 186 -0.16 -1.28 -7.42
C ASP A 186 -0.37 0.19 -7.08
N GLY A 187 -1.45 0.50 -6.36
CA GLY A 187 -1.76 1.88 -6.02
C GLY A 187 -3.13 2.09 -5.40
N GLN A 188 -3.65 3.28 -5.57
CA GLN A 188 -5.00 3.62 -5.11
C GLN A 188 -5.96 3.78 -6.27
N VAL A 189 -7.17 3.28 -6.07
CA VAL A 189 -8.32 3.58 -6.92
C VAL A 189 -9.28 4.47 -6.14
N ILE A 190 -9.69 5.58 -6.75
CA ILE A 190 -10.66 6.53 -6.19
C ILE A 190 -11.81 6.68 -7.18
N VAL A 191 -13.03 6.55 -6.70
CA VAL A 191 -14.24 6.69 -7.51
C VAL A 191 -15.06 7.85 -6.98
N PHE A 192 -15.38 8.78 -7.85
CA PHE A 192 -16.25 9.91 -7.57
C PHE A 192 -17.61 9.69 -8.21
N SER A 193 -18.67 9.87 -7.43
CA SER A 193 -20.02 9.88 -7.97
C SER A 193 -20.38 11.30 -8.38
N THR A 194 -20.63 11.51 -9.67
CA THR A 194 -21.02 12.80 -10.24
C THR A 194 -22.53 12.83 -10.45
N PHE A 195 -23.16 14.01 -10.35
CA PHE A 195 -24.61 14.09 -10.38
C PHE A 195 -25.19 14.37 -11.78
N HIS A 196 -24.45 14.96 -12.73
CA HIS A 196 -25.03 15.48 -13.96
C HIS A 196 -24.26 15.25 -15.27
N ALA A 197 -22.96 15.07 -15.27
CA ALA A 197 -22.14 15.19 -16.50
C ALA A 197 -22.28 14.06 -17.51
N PHE A 198 -22.57 12.83 -17.06
CA PHE A 198 -22.50 11.65 -17.93
C PHE A 198 -23.87 11.00 -18.08
N LYS A 199 -24.73 11.59 -18.90
CA LYS A 199 -26.13 11.16 -19.02
C LYS A 199 -26.35 9.89 -19.86
N THR A 200 -25.36 9.44 -20.64
CA THR A 200 -25.52 8.28 -21.54
C THR A 200 -24.30 7.39 -21.53
N SER A 201 -24.47 6.10 -21.77
CA SER A 201 -23.38 5.13 -21.95
C SER A 201 -22.46 5.46 -23.12
N GLU A 202 -22.91 6.30 -24.06
CA GLU A 202 -22.14 6.77 -25.20
C GLU A 202 -21.06 7.83 -24.86
N THR A 203 -21.05 8.32 -23.62
CA THR A 203 -20.08 9.32 -23.13
C THR A 203 -18.91 8.70 -22.36
N ALA A 204 -18.77 7.36 -22.38
CA ALA A 204 -17.64 6.72 -21.71
C ALA A 204 -16.32 7.09 -22.39
N ILE A 205 -15.35 7.50 -21.56
CA ILE A 205 -14.00 7.89 -22.00
C ILE A 205 -12.98 7.25 -21.09
N GLN A 206 -11.92 6.73 -21.69
CA GLN A 206 -10.76 6.16 -21.01
C GLN A 206 -9.51 6.96 -21.38
N ILE A 207 -8.74 7.34 -20.38
CA ILE A 207 -7.49 8.08 -20.51
C ILE A 207 -6.40 7.29 -19.80
N PHE A 208 -5.45 6.79 -20.54
CA PHE A 208 -4.39 5.91 -20.03
C PHE A 208 -3.01 6.49 -20.29
N PRO A 209 -2.01 6.21 -19.41
CA PRO A 209 -0.63 6.58 -19.67
C PRO A 209 -0.17 5.98 -20.99
N LYS A 210 0.32 6.81 -21.92
CA LYS A 210 0.74 6.35 -23.26
C LYS A 210 1.78 5.24 -23.20
N LYS A 211 2.74 5.34 -22.27
CA LYS A 211 3.78 4.33 -22.05
C LYS A 211 3.25 2.97 -21.55
N GLN A 212 2.04 2.95 -20.97
CA GLN A 212 1.39 1.75 -20.42
C GLN A 212 0.17 1.30 -21.25
N SER A 213 -0.14 1.98 -22.35
CA SER A 213 -1.34 1.69 -23.16
C SER A 213 -1.34 0.26 -23.74
N TRP A 214 -0.15 -0.34 -23.91
CA TRP A 214 -0.03 -1.73 -24.35
C TRP A 214 -0.61 -2.73 -23.33
N LYS A 215 -0.58 -2.42 -22.02
CA LYS A 215 -1.20 -3.23 -20.95
C LYS A 215 -2.71 -3.23 -21.05
N MET A 216 -3.29 -2.19 -21.66
CA MET A 216 -4.74 -2.01 -21.80
C MET A 216 -5.31 -2.65 -23.09
N LYS A 217 -4.48 -3.35 -23.89
CA LYS A 217 -4.91 -3.98 -25.13
C LYS A 217 -6.10 -4.94 -24.91
N GLY A 218 -7.20 -4.68 -25.62
CA GLY A 218 -8.45 -5.43 -25.50
C GLY A 218 -9.35 -5.03 -24.31
N LEU A 219 -8.98 -3.98 -23.56
CA LEU A 219 -9.79 -3.32 -22.54
C LEU A 219 -10.21 -1.91 -22.96
N THR A 220 -9.69 -1.42 -24.11
CA THR A 220 -9.96 -0.08 -24.61
C THR A 220 -11.34 0.00 -25.26
N LEU A 221 -11.96 1.17 -25.13
CA LEU A 221 -13.17 1.54 -25.87
C LEU A 221 -12.91 1.60 -27.38
N ARG A 222 -13.98 1.83 -28.15
CA ARG A 222 -14.07 1.60 -29.58
C ARG A 222 -13.17 2.50 -30.41
N GLU A 223 -13.14 3.80 -30.09
CA GLU A 223 -12.47 4.81 -30.90
C GLU A 223 -11.28 5.43 -30.17
N LYS A 224 -10.13 5.48 -30.80
CA LYS A 224 -9.00 6.26 -30.31
C LYS A 224 -9.19 7.72 -30.67
N VAL A 225 -9.03 8.61 -29.69
CA VAL A 225 -9.20 10.04 -29.82
C VAL A 225 -7.83 10.73 -29.69
N GLU A 226 -7.57 11.68 -30.57
CA GLU A 226 -6.41 12.59 -30.46
C GLU A 226 -6.93 14.02 -30.25
N THR A 227 -6.40 14.71 -29.26
CA THR A 227 -6.74 16.08 -28.95
C THR A 227 -5.80 17.04 -29.70
N GLU A 228 -6.11 18.33 -29.70
CA GLU A 228 -5.23 19.36 -30.26
C GLU A 228 -4.00 19.64 -29.38
N ASN A 229 -3.98 19.15 -28.13
CA ASN A 229 -2.90 19.39 -27.18
C ASN A 229 -1.80 18.31 -27.34
N GLU A 230 -0.70 18.67 -27.95
CA GLU A 230 0.44 17.76 -28.20
C GLU A 230 1.08 17.26 -26.88
N ALA A 231 1.17 18.10 -25.85
CA ALA A 231 1.73 17.72 -24.57
C ALA A 231 0.87 16.62 -23.92
N PHE A 232 -0.45 16.75 -23.96
CA PHE A 232 -1.38 15.75 -23.50
C PHE A 232 -1.28 14.45 -24.29
N ASN A 233 -1.31 14.52 -25.61
CA ASN A 233 -1.18 13.36 -26.51
C ASN A 233 0.18 12.65 -26.38
N SER A 234 1.22 13.35 -25.92
CA SER A 234 2.52 12.74 -25.61
C SER A 234 2.50 11.88 -24.35
N MET A 235 1.69 12.26 -23.36
CA MET A 235 1.58 11.62 -22.05
C MET A 235 0.48 10.55 -21.99
N PHE A 236 -0.64 10.78 -22.68
CA PHE A 236 -1.84 9.97 -22.59
C PHE A 236 -2.31 9.42 -23.95
N SER A 237 -2.98 8.28 -23.90
CA SER A 237 -3.81 7.73 -24.96
C SER A 237 -5.27 7.80 -24.52
N VAL A 238 -6.12 8.32 -25.37
CA VAL A 238 -7.57 8.47 -25.09
C VAL A 238 -8.35 7.51 -25.96
N TYR A 239 -9.34 6.87 -25.37
CA TYR A 239 -10.29 6.01 -26.03
C TYR A 239 -11.71 6.40 -25.60
N ALA A 240 -12.65 6.36 -26.54
CA ALA A 240 -14.05 6.71 -26.29
C ALA A 240 -14.97 5.72 -26.95
N GLU A 241 -16.20 5.58 -26.46
CA GLU A 241 -17.24 4.84 -27.15
C GLU A 241 -17.68 5.60 -28.43
N ASN A 242 -17.72 6.91 -28.32
CA ASN A 242 -17.94 7.84 -29.44
C ASN A 242 -16.93 8.99 -29.35
N GLY A 243 -16.04 9.09 -30.34
CA GLY A 243 -14.94 10.06 -30.36
C GLY A 243 -15.41 11.50 -30.34
N HIS A 244 -16.55 11.82 -30.97
CA HIS A 244 -17.13 13.18 -30.95
C HIS A 244 -17.55 13.58 -29.53
N ASN A 245 -18.16 12.67 -28.79
CA ASN A 245 -18.60 12.94 -27.42
C ASN A 245 -17.45 13.16 -26.44
N ALA A 246 -16.26 12.64 -26.74
CA ALA A 246 -15.07 12.86 -25.91
C ALA A 246 -14.74 14.36 -25.74
N PHE A 247 -14.94 15.17 -26.76
CA PHE A 247 -14.61 16.60 -26.74
C PHE A 247 -15.57 17.44 -25.89
N TYR A 248 -16.74 16.94 -25.53
CA TYR A 248 -17.60 17.59 -24.53
C TYR A 248 -17.03 17.51 -23.11
N ILE A 249 -16.21 16.50 -22.85
CA ILE A 249 -15.56 16.30 -21.55
C ILE A 249 -14.13 16.86 -21.60
N LEU A 250 -13.38 16.54 -22.67
CA LEU A 250 -11.99 16.95 -22.82
C LEU A 250 -11.88 18.38 -23.37
N THR A 251 -12.45 19.33 -22.63
CA THR A 251 -12.23 20.74 -22.91
C THR A 251 -10.76 21.12 -22.66
N PRO A 252 -10.24 22.23 -23.23
CA PRO A 252 -8.87 22.68 -22.97
C PRO A 252 -8.56 22.79 -21.47
N GLN A 253 -9.50 23.26 -20.64
CA GLN A 253 -9.34 23.38 -19.19
C GLN A 253 -9.19 22.00 -18.53
N VAL A 254 -10.05 21.04 -18.88
CA VAL A 254 -9.98 19.68 -18.32
C VAL A 254 -8.69 18.98 -18.71
N ILE A 255 -8.19 19.19 -19.93
CA ILE A 255 -6.89 18.69 -20.39
C ILE A 255 -5.76 19.25 -19.52
N GLU A 256 -5.77 20.54 -19.21
CA GLU A 256 -4.80 21.17 -18.31
C GLU A 256 -4.89 20.60 -16.88
N ASP A 257 -6.11 20.43 -16.36
CA ASP A 257 -6.33 19.83 -15.04
C ASP A 257 -5.76 18.41 -14.96
N ILE A 258 -5.93 17.58 -16.01
CA ILE A 258 -5.37 16.24 -16.07
C ILE A 258 -3.83 16.27 -16.11
N LEU A 259 -3.25 17.20 -16.87
CA LEU A 259 -1.79 17.36 -16.93
C LEU A 259 -1.22 17.82 -15.58
N GLU A 260 -1.89 18.75 -14.91
CA GLU A 260 -1.51 19.19 -13.56
C GLU A 260 -1.66 18.05 -12.54
N PHE A 261 -2.75 17.30 -12.60
CA PHE A 261 -2.99 16.15 -11.77
C PHE A 261 -1.90 15.09 -11.92
N ALA A 262 -1.49 14.77 -13.15
CA ALA A 262 -0.40 13.84 -13.41
C ALA A 262 0.94 14.30 -12.81
N LYS A 263 1.19 15.62 -12.77
CA LYS A 263 2.39 16.18 -12.11
C LYS A 263 2.37 15.99 -10.59
N ILE A 264 1.19 16.06 -9.97
CA ILE A 264 1.04 15.83 -8.51
C ILE A 264 1.31 14.37 -8.17
N ILE A 265 0.75 13.44 -8.94
CA ILE A 265 0.92 12.01 -8.70
C ILE A 265 2.36 11.55 -8.99
N GLN A 266 3.05 12.19 -9.94
CA GLN A 266 4.41 11.86 -10.36
C GLN A 266 4.58 10.42 -10.86
N ASN A 267 3.48 9.76 -11.21
CA ASN A 267 3.43 8.39 -11.69
C ASN A 267 2.29 8.19 -12.69
N HIS A 268 1.99 6.95 -13.03
CA HIS A 268 0.94 6.64 -13.99
C HIS A 268 -0.45 6.87 -13.40
N VAL A 269 -1.27 7.59 -14.18
CA VAL A 269 -2.66 7.89 -13.84
C VAL A 269 -3.56 7.32 -14.91
N TYR A 270 -4.57 6.56 -14.48
CA TYR A 270 -5.63 5.99 -15.30
C TYR A 270 -6.93 6.70 -14.94
N ILE A 271 -7.63 7.23 -15.92
CA ILE A 271 -8.88 7.96 -15.70
C ILE A 271 -9.95 7.34 -16.61
N VAL A 272 -11.11 7.06 -16.02
CA VAL A 272 -12.28 6.63 -16.78
C VAL A 272 -13.50 7.43 -16.34
N PHE A 273 -14.22 7.94 -17.31
CA PHE A 273 -15.52 8.54 -17.12
C PHE A 273 -16.56 7.58 -17.66
N SER A 274 -17.43 7.06 -16.80
CA SER A 274 -18.48 6.12 -17.16
C SER A 274 -19.58 6.06 -16.09
N ASP A 275 -20.80 5.77 -16.48
CA ASP A 275 -21.93 5.50 -15.57
C ASP A 275 -22.11 6.59 -14.49
N GLN A 276 -22.03 7.87 -14.86
CA GLN A 276 -22.13 9.03 -13.94
C GLN A 276 -21.05 9.06 -12.85
N SER A 277 -19.92 8.43 -13.12
CA SER A 277 -18.79 8.36 -12.19
C SER A 277 -17.48 8.64 -12.90
N MET A 278 -16.54 9.21 -12.14
CA MET A 278 -15.14 9.30 -12.52
C MET A 278 -14.35 8.31 -11.70
N TYR A 279 -13.60 7.46 -12.38
CA TYR A 279 -12.70 6.47 -11.80
C TYR A 279 -11.25 6.93 -12.01
N LEU A 280 -10.49 6.97 -10.94
CA LEU A 280 -9.06 7.29 -10.95
C LEU A 280 -8.26 6.09 -10.46
N GLY A 281 -7.28 5.65 -11.24
CA GLY A 281 -6.23 4.73 -10.80
C GLY A 281 -4.91 5.49 -10.68
N CYS A 282 -4.37 5.60 -9.48
CA CYS A 282 -3.11 6.29 -9.19
C CYS A 282 -2.05 5.25 -8.83
N GLU A 283 -1.19 4.88 -9.79
CA GLU A 283 -0.15 3.88 -9.60
C GLU A 283 0.92 4.39 -8.63
N GLN A 284 1.42 3.49 -7.76
CA GLN A 284 2.41 3.76 -6.70
C GLN A 284 2.01 4.87 -5.71
N MET A 285 0.75 5.26 -5.69
CA MET A 285 0.25 6.16 -4.67
C MET A 285 0.20 5.44 -3.31
N HIS A 286 0.98 5.92 -2.36
CA HIS A 286 1.05 5.31 -1.04
C HIS A 286 -0.30 5.32 -0.32
N ASN A 287 -0.65 4.17 0.23
CA ASN A 287 -1.85 4.02 1.04
C ASN A 287 -1.76 4.89 2.31
N PRO A 288 -2.67 5.88 2.51
CA PRO A 288 -2.67 6.75 3.69
C PRO A 288 -2.95 5.98 4.99
N PHE A 289 -3.52 4.78 4.89
CA PHE A 289 -3.80 3.90 6.02
C PHE A 289 -2.68 2.89 6.30
N ASN A 290 -1.58 2.87 5.53
CA ASN A 290 -0.48 1.94 5.77
C ASN A 290 0.41 2.45 6.91
N ALA A 291 0.37 1.73 8.05
CA ALA A 291 1.18 2.06 9.22
C ALA A 291 2.58 1.45 9.11
N ILE A 292 3.59 2.29 8.90
CA ILE A 292 4.99 1.86 8.76
C ILE A 292 5.71 2.07 10.08
N VAL A 293 6.20 0.98 10.70
CA VAL A 293 6.83 1.03 12.04
C VAL A 293 8.13 1.83 12.04
N ASP A 294 8.90 1.75 10.97
CA ASP A 294 10.22 2.40 10.90
C ASP A 294 10.16 3.91 10.60
N ILE A 295 9.00 4.42 10.16
CA ILE A 295 8.80 5.83 9.82
C ILE A 295 8.06 6.57 10.94
N PRO A 296 8.51 7.76 11.40
CA PRO A 296 7.79 8.58 12.38
C PRO A 296 6.34 8.90 11.94
N ILE A 297 5.43 9.00 12.91
CA ILE A 297 4.01 9.26 12.62
C ILE A 297 3.80 10.56 11.83
N GLU A 298 4.56 11.60 12.15
CA GLU A 298 4.48 12.89 11.48
C GLU A 298 4.86 12.79 9.99
N GLU A 299 5.86 11.99 9.67
CA GLU A 299 6.28 11.77 8.29
C GLU A 299 5.26 10.92 7.50
N GLN A 300 4.65 9.93 8.14
CA GLN A 300 3.58 9.12 7.54
C GLN A 300 2.34 9.96 7.19
N SER A 301 2.10 11.07 7.89
CA SER A 301 0.98 11.97 7.61
C SER A 301 1.05 12.64 6.23
N LYS A 302 2.22 12.69 5.58
CA LYS A 302 2.37 13.21 4.21
C LYS A 302 1.56 12.41 3.19
N ASN A 303 1.43 11.09 3.37
CA ASN A 303 0.61 10.25 2.50
C ASN A 303 -0.88 10.60 2.63
N ILE A 304 -1.32 10.98 3.84
CA ILE A 304 -2.69 11.44 4.08
C ILE A 304 -2.92 12.77 3.36
N VAL A 305 -1.98 13.72 3.50
CA VAL A 305 -2.05 15.02 2.80
C VAL A 305 -2.11 14.81 1.30
N MET A 306 -1.28 13.94 0.73
CA MET A 306 -1.29 13.63 -0.70
C MET A 306 -2.64 13.08 -1.16
N THR A 307 -3.23 12.15 -0.42
CA THR A 307 -4.55 11.58 -0.75
C THR A 307 -5.65 12.65 -0.72
N THR A 308 -5.63 13.54 0.28
CA THR A 308 -6.61 14.61 0.37
C THR A 308 -6.44 15.64 -0.76
N GLU A 309 -5.21 15.92 -1.17
CA GLU A 309 -4.91 16.80 -2.29
C GLU A 309 -5.38 16.23 -3.63
N VAL A 310 -5.17 14.92 -3.84
CA VAL A 310 -5.68 14.19 -5.02
C VAL A 310 -7.21 14.31 -5.10
N ILE A 311 -7.92 14.09 -3.98
CA ILE A 311 -9.38 14.19 -3.94
C ILE A 311 -9.83 15.64 -4.23
N ARG A 312 -9.14 16.64 -3.67
CA ARG A 312 -9.42 18.06 -3.92
C ARG A 312 -9.27 18.42 -5.41
N LYS A 313 -8.15 18.06 -6.00
CA LYS A 313 -7.87 18.33 -7.42
C LYS A 313 -8.83 17.59 -8.36
N ALA A 314 -9.17 16.34 -8.04
CA ALA A 314 -10.16 15.60 -8.81
C ALA A 314 -11.54 16.30 -8.79
N LYS A 315 -11.94 16.88 -7.65
CA LYS A 315 -13.17 17.69 -7.57
C LYS A 315 -13.07 18.94 -8.47
N GLU A 316 -11.94 19.65 -8.46
CA GLU A 316 -11.75 20.83 -9.32
C GLU A 316 -11.97 20.47 -10.80
N MET A 317 -11.35 19.39 -11.26
CA MET A 317 -11.54 18.86 -12.61
C MET A 317 -13.01 18.52 -12.90
N LEU A 318 -13.72 17.89 -11.95
CA LEU A 318 -15.15 17.57 -12.11
C LEU A 318 -16.02 18.81 -12.25
N ILE A 319 -15.71 19.89 -11.53
CA ILE A 319 -16.42 21.19 -11.67
C ILE A 319 -16.23 21.75 -13.07
N HIS A 320 -15.02 21.70 -13.64
CA HIS A 320 -14.77 22.18 -14.99
C HIS A 320 -15.48 21.35 -16.07
N ILE A 321 -15.67 20.04 -15.81
CA ILE A 321 -16.47 19.18 -16.68
C ILE A 321 -17.96 19.54 -16.61
N GLU A 322 -18.49 19.78 -15.41
CA GLU A 322 -19.90 20.13 -15.20
C GLU A 322 -20.23 21.56 -15.65
N ASN A 323 -19.27 22.45 -15.59
CA ASN A 323 -19.44 23.88 -15.90
C ASN A 323 -18.36 24.42 -16.86
N PRO A 324 -18.33 23.93 -18.12
CA PRO A 324 -17.25 24.26 -19.08
C PRO A 324 -17.21 25.76 -19.46
N SER A 325 -18.24 26.51 -19.16
CA SER A 325 -18.29 27.95 -19.47
C SER A 325 -17.83 28.87 -18.34
N GLY A 326 -17.49 28.31 -17.16
CA GLY A 326 -17.06 29.12 -16.00
C GLY A 326 -18.05 30.17 -15.50
N LYS A 327 -19.32 30.09 -15.91
CA LYS A 327 -20.38 30.98 -15.41
C LYS A 327 -20.97 30.32 -14.17
N GLU A 328 -20.71 30.94 -13.02
CA GLU A 328 -21.45 30.69 -11.79
C GLU A 328 -22.93 30.97 -11.93
#